data_a256cd12faa4df87e1241d7b0706ed03
#
_entry.id   a256cd12faa4df87e1241d7b0706ed03
#
_cell.length_a   1.000
_cell.length_b   1.000
_cell.length_c   1.000
_cell.angle_alpha   90.00
_cell.angle_beta   90.00
_cell.angle_gamma   90.00
#
_symmetry.space_group_name_H-M   'P 1'
#
loop_
_entity.id
_entity.type
_entity.pdbx_description
1 polymer ?
#
loop_
_entity_poly.entity_id
_entity_poly.type
_entity_poly.pdbx_seq_one_letter_code
_entity_poly.pdbx_strand_id
1 'polypeptide(L)'
;MSAAARKESYDAVFVGAGIIGLACAWRAAQRGLDVLVLDRAEPGAGASGVAAGMLAPVTEADFSERELLDLNLRGAARWPEFAAELEAAGGESIGYRACGALVAATEVDDVGELKRLLELQRGLGLEVEWAGPRELRALEPGLSPRVAGGIVASQDGRVDPRATLRALQTAFAAAGGELRRAEVTSIRLAGERVVGVDFDGGRIDAAEVVVAAGAHTALLELPELAPAPPVRPVKGQILRLRGTGPLLERIVRTPRCYIVDRGDGRVVIGATVEEQGFDERVTADGVFRLLEAAREVLPEVAELELYELRAALRPGTPDNLPVIGRAEVEGLVWATGHYRNGVLLAPLTADIVTTTLTGAAR
;
A
#
# COMPACT_ATOMS: atom_id res chain seq x y z
N MET A 1 5.14 40.79 1.30
CA MET A 1 4.42 39.71 0.61
C MET A 1 3.16 39.43 1.41
N SER A 2 1.99 39.76 0.86
CA SER A 2 0.69 39.53 1.52
C SER A 2 0.49 38.03 1.68
N ALA A 3 0.25 37.57 2.91
CA ALA A 3 -0.24 36.20 3.14
C ALA A 3 -1.58 36.09 2.41
N ALA A 4 -1.63 35.29 1.35
CA ALA A 4 -2.90 34.98 0.70
C ALA A 4 -3.82 34.46 1.79
N ALA A 5 -5.04 35.02 1.87
CA ALA A 5 -6.05 34.57 2.82
C ALA A 5 -6.24 33.06 2.62
N ARG A 6 -6.03 32.28 3.68
CA ARG A 6 -6.21 30.83 3.62
C ARG A 6 -7.68 30.55 3.30
N LYS A 7 -7.88 29.69 2.33
CA LYS A 7 -9.20 29.21 1.96
C LYS A 7 -9.80 28.43 3.12
N GLU A 8 -11.06 28.67 3.45
CA GLU A 8 -11.75 28.12 4.62
C GLU A 8 -12.78 27.03 4.24
N SER A 9 -13.04 26.83 2.93
CA SER A 9 -14.03 25.88 2.42
C SER A 9 -13.55 25.16 1.17
N TYR A 10 -13.82 23.85 1.06
CA TYR A 10 -13.44 22.96 -0.03
C TYR A 10 -14.60 22.06 -0.44
N ASP A 11 -14.58 21.54 -1.67
CA ASP A 11 -15.53 20.50 -2.10
C ASP A 11 -15.27 19.21 -1.33
N ALA A 12 -13.99 18.85 -1.13
CA ALA A 12 -13.60 17.66 -0.38
C ALA A 12 -12.34 17.88 0.47
N VAL A 13 -12.36 17.39 1.71
CA VAL A 13 -11.19 17.30 2.59
C VAL A 13 -10.82 15.84 2.79
N PHE A 14 -9.56 15.52 2.51
CA PHE A 14 -9.00 14.19 2.73
C PHE A 14 -8.17 14.18 4.01
N VAL A 15 -8.45 13.23 4.90
CA VAL A 15 -7.72 13.03 6.15
C VAL A 15 -6.72 11.90 5.96
N GLY A 16 -5.43 12.27 5.81
CA GLY A 16 -4.32 11.35 5.57
C GLY A 16 -3.70 11.49 4.18
N ALA A 17 -2.38 11.73 4.15
CA ALA A 17 -1.53 11.84 2.96
C ALA A 17 -0.71 10.55 2.71
N GLY A 18 -1.25 9.39 3.01
CA GLY A 18 -0.76 8.11 2.54
C GLY A 18 -1.04 7.91 1.04
N ILE A 19 -0.58 6.79 0.49
CA ILE A 19 -0.78 6.48 -0.94
C ILE A 19 -2.26 6.46 -1.34
N ILE A 20 -3.14 6.00 -0.45
CA ILE A 20 -4.58 5.97 -0.67
C ILE A 20 -5.14 7.39 -0.72
N GLY A 21 -4.90 8.20 0.32
CA GLY A 21 -5.41 9.56 0.39
C GLY A 21 -4.94 10.43 -0.77
N LEU A 22 -3.64 10.39 -1.09
CA LEU A 22 -3.08 11.15 -2.20
C LEU A 22 -3.58 10.69 -3.58
N ALA A 23 -3.71 9.37 -3.81
CA ALA A 23 -4.25 8.87 -5.07
C ALA A 23 -5.72 9.29 -5.27
N CYS A 24 -6.55 9.18 -4.23
CA CYS A 24 -7.94 9.63 -4.26
C CYS A 24 -8.05 11.15 -4.45
N ALA A 25 -7.26 11.92 -3.71
CA ALA A 25 -7.26 13.38 -3.80
C ALA A 25 -6.82 13.88 -5.19
N TRP A 26 -5.77 13.25 -5.77
CA TRP A 26 -5.33 13.55 -7.12
C TRP A 26 -6.43 13.30 -8.16
N ARG A 27 -7.07 12.12 -8.13
CA ARG A 27 -8.18 11.81 -9.02
C ARG A 27 -9.37 12.77 -8.85
N ALA A 28 -9.68 13.15 -7.60
CA ALA A 28 -10.75 14.13 -7.32
C ALA A 28 -10.41 15.51 -7.91
N ALA A 29 -9.18 16.00 -7.72
CA ALA A 29 -8.69 17.24 -8.29
C ALA A 29 -8.70 17.22 -9.84
N GLN A 30 -8.32 16.11 -10.49
CA GLN A 30 -8.41 15.92 -11.94
C GLN A 30 -9.87 16.05 -12.46
N ARG A 31 -10.87 15.77 -11.61
CA ARG A 31 -12.30 15.95 -11.94
C ARG A 31 -12.81 17.38 -11.66
N GLY A 32 -11.92 18.30 -11.29
CA GLY A 32 -12.21 19.70 -11.05
C GLY A 32 -12.76 20.00 -9.66
N LEU A 33 -12.71 19.04 -8.72
CA LEU A 33 -13.05 19.32 -7.33
C LEU A 33 -11.94 20.14 -6.67
N ASP A 34 -12.35 21.03 -5.79
CA ASP A 34 -11.47 21.79 -4.93
C ASP A 34 -11.13 20.97 -3.70
N VAL A 35 -9.88 20.51 -3.63
CA VAL A 35 -9.45 19.45 -2.69
C VAL A 35 -8.35 19.92 -1.77
N LEU A 36 -8.54 19.66 -0.46
CA LEU A 36 -7.52 19.79 0.57
C LEU A 36 -7.18 18.42 1.14
N VAL A 37 -5.89 18.12 1.28
CA VAL A 37 -5.38 16.97 2.04
C VAL A 37 -4.76 17.47 3.34
N LEU A 38 -5.16 16.90 4.48
CA LEU A 38 -4.58 17.14 5.80
C LEU A 38 -3.87 15.90 6.30
N ASP A 39 -2.63 16.04 6.76
CA ASP A 39 -1.90 14.99 7.45
C ASP A 39 -1.08 15.59 8.60
N ARG A 40 -1.04 14.89 9.72
CA ARG A 40 -0.26 15.31 10.90
C ARG A 40 1.25 15.22 10.69
N ALA A 41 1.69 14.39 9.75
CA ALA A 41 3.08 14.12 9.44
C ALA A 41 3.40 14.45 7.98
N GLU A 42 4.63 14.21 7.57
CA GLU A 42 5.02 14.30 6.16
C GLU A 42 4.30 13.20 5.34
N PRO A 43 3.92 13.48 4.09
CA PRO A 43 3.26 12.51 3.23
C PRO A 43 3.99 11.18 3.15
N GLY A 44 3.27 10.09 3.40
CA GLY A 44 3.84 8.75 3.40
C GLY A 44 4.66 8.37 4.63
N ALA A 45 4.64 9.15 5.70
CA ALA A 45 5.35 8.83 6.95
C ALA A 45 4.93 7.49 7.57
N GLY A 46 3.67 7.08 7.37
CA GLY A 46 3.13 5.81 7.85
C GLY A 46 3.44 4.61 6.93
N ALA A 47 2.51 3.65 6.86
CA ALA A 47 2.67 2.38 6.13
C ALA A 47 3.11 2.54 4.68
N SER A 48 2.65 3.58 3.99
CA SER A 48 2.93 3.79 2.56
C SER A 48 4.42 4.00 2.27
N GLY A 49 5.14 4.78 3.07
CA GLY A 49 6.59 5.03 2.86
C GLY A 49 7.48 3.90 3.35
N VAL A 50 6.93 2.95 4.12
CA VAL A 50 7.61 1.74 4.58
C VAL A 50 7.36 0.56 3.65
N ALA A 51 6.22 0.51 2.98
CA ALA A 51 5.82 -0.57 2.09
C ALA A 51 6.90 -0.98 1.07
N ALA A 52 6.96 -2.28 0.77
CA ALA A 52 7.85 -2.81 -0.26
C ALA A 52 7.37 -2.54 -1.69
N GLY A 53 6.09 -2.20 -1.87
CA GLY A 53 5.54 -1.88 -3.19
C GLY A 53 5.32 -3.08 -4.08
N MET A 54 5.06 -4.23 -3.52
CA MET A 54 4.59 -5.38 -4.29
C MET A 54 3.19 -5.11 -4.84
N LEU A 55 2.98 -5.46 -6.09
CA LEU A 55 1.71 -5.53 -6.79
C LEU A 55 1.47 -7.01 -7.06
N ALA A 56 1.02 -7.72 -6.03
CA ALA A 56 1.08 -9.18 -5.98
C ALA A 56 -0.32 -9.80 -5.78
N PRO A 57 -1.26 -9.61 -6.71
CA PRO A 57 -2.61 -10.15 -6.58
C PRO A 57 -2.63 -11.68 -6.55
N VAL A 58 -1.64 -12.33 -7.18
CA VAL A 58 -1.58 -13.77 -7.34
C VAL A 58 -0.83 -14.43 -6.21
N THR A 59 0.40 -14.00 -5.91
CA THR A 59 1.21 -14.65 -4.86
C THR A 59 0.78 -14.31 -3.44
N GLU A 60 -0.09 -13.32 -3.26
CA GLU A 60 -0.75 -13.02 -1.97
C GLU A 60 -2.17 -13.61 -1.85
N ALA A 61 -2.65 -14.34 -2.85
CA ALA A 61 -3.94 -15.03 -2.78
C ALA A 61 -3.91 -16.15 -1.71
N ASP A 62 -4.90 -16.12 -0.80
CA ASP A 62 -5.03 -17.06 0.31
C ASP A 62 -6.38 -17.78 0.26
N PHE A 63 -6.47 -18.92 0.99
CA PHE A 63 -7.63 -19.81 1.03
C PHE A 63 -8.92 -19.13 1.51
N SER A 64 -8.82 -18.12 2.38
CA SER A 64 -9.95 -17.47 3.02
C SER A 64 -10.36 -16.12 2.41
N GLU A 65 -9.64 -15.59 1.39
CA GLU A 65 -9.73 -14.20 0.96
C GLU A 65 -10.24 -14.03 -0.49
N ARG A 66 -11.31 -14.75 -0.90
CA ARG A 66 -11.81 -14.70 -2.29
C ARG A 66 -12.27 -13.31 -2.75
N GLU A 67 -13.00 -12.58 -1.90
CA GLU A 67 -13.46 -11.22 -2.23
C GLU A 67 -12.30 -10.25 -2.36
N LEU A 68 -11.29 -10.40 -1.49
CA LEU A 68 -10.06 -9.62 -1.56
C LEU A 68 -9.26 -9.93 -2.83
N LEU A 69 -9.24 -11.20 -3.28
CA LEU A 69 -8.59 -11.58 -4.53
C LEU A 69 -9.20 -10.86 -5.74
N ASP A 70 -10.53 -10.80 -5.85
CA ASP A 70 -11.20 -10.06 -6.94
C ASP A 70 -10.80 -8.57 -6.93
N LEU A 71 -10.82 -7.94 -5.75
CA LEU A 71 -10.37 -6.56 -5.61
C LEU A 71 -8.90 -6.39 -6.02
N ASN A 72 -8.03 -7.31 -5.60
CA ASN A 72 -6.60 -7.27 -5.89
C ASN A 72 -6.32 -7.42 -7.40
N LEU A 73 -6.99 -8.33 -8.09
CA LEU A 73 -6.88 -8.49 -9.55
C LEU A 73 -7.37 -7.23 -10.29
N ARG A 74 -8.49 -6.66 -9.87
CA ARG A 74 -9.00 -5.40 -10.43
C ARG A 74 -8.06 -4.23 -10.14
N GLY A 75 -7.46 -4.19 -8.95
CA GLY A 75 -6.45 -3.19 -8.58
C GLY A 75 -5.21 -3.30 -9.46
N ALA A 76 -4.68 -4.53 -9.64
CA ALA A 76 -3.51 -4.78 -10.48
C ALA A 76 -3.75 -4.37 -11.94
N ALA A 77 -4.93 -4.65 -12.49
CA ALA A 77 -5.30 -4.29 -13.86
C ALA A 77 -5.28 -2.77 -14.12
N ARG A 78 -5.40 -1.93 -13.07
CA ARG A 78 -5.36 -0.45 -13.19
C ARG A 78 -3.94 0.11 -13.23
N TRP A 79 -2.97 -0.62 -12.71
CA TRP A 79 -1.61 -0.10 -12.52
C TRP A 79 -0.90 0.34 -13.79
N PRO A 80 -0.98 -0.37 -14.95
CA PRO A 80 -0.28 0.09 -16.17
C PRO A 80 -0.68 1.50 -16.59
N GLU A 81 -1.97 1.79 -16.65
CA GLU A 81 -2.51 3.09 -17.04
C GLU A 81 -2.23 4.14 -15.95
N PHE A 82 -2.51 3.81 -14.69
CA PHE A 82 -2.28 4.70 -13.57
C PHE A 82 -0.80 5.11 -13.45
N ALA A 83 0.13 4.17 -13.64
CA ALA A 83 1.56 4.45 -13.60
C ALA A 83 1.98 5.40 -14.72
N ALA A 84 1.53 5.16 -15.96
CA ALA A 84 1.84 6.01 -17.10
C ALA A 84 1.32 7.44 -16.91
N GLU A 85 0.08 7.60 -16.46
CA GLU A 85 -0.50 8.92 -16.17
C GLU A 85 0.24 9.64 -15.03
N LEU A 86 0.56 8.90 -13.96
CA LEU A 86 1.21 9.48 -12.80
C LEU A 86 2.65 9.91 -13.11
N GLU A 87 3.41 9.10 -13.86
CA GLU A 87 4.76 9.45 -14.31
C GLU A 87 4.74 10.70 -15.21
N ALA A 88 3.76 10.80 -16.12
CA ALA A 88 3.58 11.97 -16.96
C ALA A 88 3.23 13.23 -16.16
N ALA A 89 2.34 13.13 -15.17
CA ALA A 89 1.90 14.26 -14.35
C ALA A 89 2.91 14.60 -13.23
N GLY A 90 3.58 13.62 -12.66
CA GLY A 90 4.54 13.78 -11.55
C GLY A 90 5.97 14.09 -11.99
N GLY A 91 6.30 13.89 -13.27
CA GLY A 91 7.60 14.21 -13.86
C GLY A 91 8.76 13.30 -13.44
N GLU A 92 8.49 12.19 -12.75
CA GLU A 92 9.51 11.21 -12.35
C GLU A 92 8.99 9.78 -12.53
N SER A 93 9.92 8.82 -12.73
CA SER A 93 9.54 7.40 -12.76
C SER A 93 9.22 6.89 -11.37
N ILE A 94 8.12 6.14 -11.27
CA ILE A 94 7.71 5.47 -10.04
C ILE A 94 8.22 4.03 -9.95
N GLY A 95 9.01 3.58 -10.92
CA GLY A 95 9.61 2.26 -10.95
C GLY A 95 8.59 1.13 -11.11
N TYR A 96 7.46 1.38 -11.77
CA TYR A 96 6.48 0.35 -12.09
C TYR A 96 7.08 -0.70 -13.04
N ARG A 97 6.95 -1.98 -12.68
CA ARG A 97 7.34 -3.12 -13.52
C ARG A 97 6.40 -4.31 -13.31
N ALA A 98 5.86 -4.83 -14.39
CA ALA A 98 5.20 -6.13 -14.45
C ALA A 98 6.28 -7.21 -14.56
N CYS A 99 6.96 -7.51 -13.44
CA CYS A 99 8.16 -8.35 -13.44
C CYS A 99 7.88 -9.80 -13.04
N GLY A 100 6.68 -10.12 -12.60
CA GLY A 100 6.36 -11.42 -12.02
C GLY A 100 6.91 -11.61 -10.61
N ALA A 101 6.52 -12.72 -10.01
CA ALA A 101 6.99 -13.15 -8.70
C ALA A 101 7.27 -14.65 -8.66
N LEU A 102 8.18 -15.05 -7.76
CA LEU A 102 8.47 -16.42 -7.39
C LEU A 102 8.09 -16.64 -5.92
N VAL A 103 7.43 -17.74 -5.60
CA VAL A 103 7.26 -18.19 -4.21
C VAL A 103 8.12 -19.43 -4.03
N ALA A 104 9.28 -19.28 -3.41
CA ALA A 104 10.30 -20.33 -3.29
C ALA A 104 10.14 -21.14 -1.99
N ALA A 105 10.21 -22.46 -2.09
CA ALA A 105 10.34 -23.38 -0.99
C ALA A 105 11.82 -23.55 -0.62
N THR A 106 12.17 -23.30 0.64
CA THR A 106 13.54 -23.50 1.17
C THR A 106 13.67 -24.78 1.99
N GLU A 107 12.54 -25.31 2.46
CA GLU A 107 12.44 -26.54 3.25
C GLU A 107 11.50 -27.55 2.59
N VAL A 108 11.59 -28.82 3.00
CA VAL A 108 10.74 -29.89 2.45
C VAL A 108 9.26 -29.66 2.76
N ASP A 109 8.97 -29.14 3.95
CA ASP A 109 7.59 -28.85 4.38
C ASP A 109 6.98 -27.72 3.57
N ASP A 110 7.78 -26.70 3.21
CA ASP A 110 7.34 -25.59 2.31
C ASP A 110 6.86 -26.14 0.97
N VAL A 111 7.53 -27.17 0.40
CA VAL A 111 7.12 -27.76 -0.89
C VAL A 111 5.69 -28.30 -0.85
N GLY A 112 5.35 -28.98 0.25
CA GLY A 112 3.98 -29.53 0.44
C GLY A 112 2.94 -28.42 0.55
N GLU A 113 3.25 -27.35 1.29
CA GLU A 113 2.37 -26.20 1.46
C GLU A 113 2.18 -25.43 0.14
N LEU A 114 3.27 -25.11 -0.55
CA LEU A 114 3.22 -24.39 -1.82
C LEU A 114 2.51 -25.19 -2.93
N LYS A 115 2.57 -26.51 -2.93
CA LYS A 115 1.80 -27.32 -3.86
C LYS A 115 0.31 -27.22 -3.60
N ARG A 116 -0.13 -27.22 -2.33
CA ARG A 116 -1.55 -27.00 -2.01
C ARG A 116 -2.01 -25.60 -2.40
N LEU A 117 -1.17 -24.58 -2.18
CA LEU A 117 -1.44 -23.20 -2.62
C LEU A 117 -1.54 -23.11 -4.15
N LEU A 118 -0.64 -23.76 -4.89
CA LEU A 118 -0.68 -23.84 -6.35
C LEU A 118 -2.01 -24.44 -6.87
N GLU A 119 -2.46 -25.54 -6.26
CA GLU A 119 -3.73 -26.16 -6.62
C GLU A 119 -4.92 -25.22 -6.37
N LEU A 120 -4.92 -24.52 -5.24
CA LEU A 120 -5.92 -23.49 -4.96
C LEU A 120 -5.90 -22.39 -6.02
N GLN A 121 -4.73 -21.80 -6.27
CA GLN A 121 -4.57 -20.70 -7.22
C GLN A 121 -5.02 -21.10 -8.63
N ARG A 122 -4.67 -22.32 -9.09
CA ARG A 122 -5.17 -22.89 -10.36
C ARG A 122 -6.68 -23.07 -10.36
N GLY A 123 -7.23 -23.57 -9.26
CA GLY A 123 -8.69 -23.72 -9.07
C GLY A 123 -9.45 -22.39 -9.10
N LEU A 124 -8.77 -21.28 -8.78
CA LEU A 124 -9.30 -19.92 -8.89
C LEU A 124 -9.07 -19.29 -10.28
N GLY A 125 -8.48 -20.04 -11.23
CA GLY A 125 -8.20 -19.56 -12.59
C GLY A 125 -6.99 -18.66 -12.71
N LEU A 126 -6.08 -18.63 -11.70
CA LEU A 126 -4.88 -17.82 -11.74
C LEU A 126 -3.79 -18.50 -12.59
N GLU A 127 -3.01 -17.69 -13.30
CA GLU A 127 -1.90 -18.15 -14.14
C GLU A 127 -0.66 -18.39 -13.28
N VAL A 128 -0.52 -19.61 -12.78
CA VAL A 128 0.58 -20.02 -11.92
C VAL A 128 1.14 -21.37 -12.37
N GLU A 129 2.45 -21.52 -12.27
CA GLU A 129 3.17 -22.73 -12.64
C GLU A 129 4.10 -23.18 -11.50
N TRP A 130 4.31 -24.49 -11.41
CA TRP A 130 5.36 -25.04 -10.56
C TRP A 130 6.66 -25.10 -11.32
N ALA A 131 7.72 -24.53 -10.76
CA ALA A 131 9.08 -24.63 -11.26
C ALA A 131 9.95 -25.44 -10.32
N GLY A 132 10.73 -26.35 -10.87
CA GLY A 132 11.74 -27.11 -10.11
C GLY A 132 12.97 -26.25 -9.77
N PRO A 133 13.89 -26.79 -8.95
CA PRO A 133 15.05 -26.02 -8.47
C PRO A 133 15.95 -25.46 -9.58
N ARG A 134 16.09 -26.21 -10.68
CA ARG A 134 16.90 -25.76 -11.83
C ARG A 134 16.21 -24.65 -12.62
N GLU A 135 14.92 -24.76 -12.80
CA GLU A 135 14.10 -23.78 -13.52
C GLU A 135 14.04 -22.46 -12.76
N LEU A 136 13.84 -22.50 -11.42
CA LEU A 136 13.86 -21.29 -10.60
C LEU A 136 15.22 -20.59 -10.65
N ARG A 137 16.34 -21.33 -10.58
CA ARG A 137 17.68 -20.73 -10.71
C ARG A 137 18.03 -20.29 -12.14
N ALA A 138 17.36 -20.80 -13.15
CA ALA A 138 17.46 -20.24 -14.49
C ALA A 138 16.73 -18.90 -14.61
N LEU A 139 15.62 -18.72 -13.87
CA LEU A 139 14.88 -17.47 -13.80
C LEU A 139 15.57 -16.42 -12.90
N GLU A 140 16.13 -16.85 -11.78
CA GLU A 140 16.85 -16.02 -10.79
C GLU A 140 18.14 -16.73 -10.36
N PRO A 141 19.27 -16.45 -11.02
CA PRO A 141 20.53 -17.16 -10.80
C PRO A 141 21.11 -17.03 -9.37
N GLY A 142 20.77 -15.93 -8.68
CA GLY A 142 21.22 -15.69 -7.29
C GLY A 142 20.51 -16.55 -6.23
N LEU A 143 19.47 -17.32 -6.60
CA LEU A 143 18.77 -18.16 -5.64
C LEU A 143 19.67 -19.25 -5.06
N SER A 144 19.51 -19.47 -3.76
CA SER A 144 20.24 -20.49 -3.00
C SER A 144 20.11 -21.88 -3.61
N PRO A 145 21.18 -22.70 -3.60
CA PRO A 145 21.11 -24.12 -3.93
C PRO A 145 20.12 -24.91 -3.08
N ARG A 146 19.73 -24.41 -1.91
CA ARG A 146 18.75 -25.04 -1.01
C ARG A 146 17.30 -24.91 -1.52
N VAL A 147 17.01 -24.00 -2.44
CA VAL A 147 15.67 -23.85 -3.01
C VAL A 147 15.24 -25.15 -3.67
N ALA A 148 14.15 -25.74 -3.15
CA ALA A 148 13.65 -27.06 -3.55
C ALA A 148 12.61 -27.02 -4.68
N GLY A 149 12.15 -25.83 -5.07
CA GLY A 149 11.12 -25.56 -6.08
C GLY A 149 10.25 -24.41 -5.65
N GLY A 150 9.21 -24.10 -6.43
CA GLY A 150 8.31 -23.01 -6.08
C GLY A 150 7.26 -22.70 -7.13
N ILE A 151 6.44 -21.70 -6.84
CA ILE A 151 5.41 -21.17 -7.73
C ILE A 151 5.97 -19.99 -8.51
N VAL A 152 5.69 -19.95 -9.81
CA VAL A 152 5.95 -18.80 -10.68
C VAL A 152 4.62 -18.14 -11.02
N ALA A 153 4.50 -16.83 -10.78
CA ALA A 153 3.36 -16.00 -11.10
C ALA A 153 3.80 -14.83 -11.99
N SER A 154 3.36 -14.81 -13.24
CA SER A 154 3.75 -13.79 -14.21
C SER A 154 3.00 -12.46 -14.07
N GLN A 155 1.82 -12.48 -13.45
CA GLN A 155 0.91 -11.33 -13.34
C GLN A 155 1.26 -10.37 -12.22
N ASP A 156 2.15 -10.75 -11.31
CA ASP A 156 2.62 -9.90 -10.23
C ASP A 156 3.63 -8.87 -10.72
N GLY A 157 3.77 -7.80 -9.98
CA GLY A 157 4.68 -6.71 -10.32
C GLY A 157 5.08 -5.89 -9.11
N ARG A 158 5.76 -4.79 -9.37
CA ARG A 158 6.25 -3.88 -8.32
C ARG A 158 6.20 -2.43 -8.72
N VAL A 159 6.24 -1.57 -7.73
CA VAL A 159 6.39 -0.11 -7.84
C VAL A 159 7.29 0.38 -6.70
N ASP A 160 7.92 1.55 -6.81
CA ASP A 160 8.58 2.20 -5.66
C ASP A 160 7.55 3.10 -4.94
N PRO A 161 7.05 2.72 -3.74
CA PRO A 161 6.02 3.50 -3.05
C PRO A 161 6.46 4.92 -2.70
N ARG A 162 7.77 5.13 -2.44
CA ARG A 162 8.30 6.46 -2.10
C ARG A 162 8.35 7.36 -3.34
N ALA A 163 8.74 6.83 -4.48
CA ALA A 163 8.67 7.56 -5.74
C ALA A 163 7.20 7.83 -6.12
N THR A 164 6.32 6.85 -5.95
CA THR A 164 4.88 7.01 -6.18
C THR A 164 4.29 8.14 -5.32
N LEU A 165 4.64 8.20 -4.03
CA LEU A 165 4.17 9.27 -3.14
C LEU A 165 4.67 10.66 -3.57
N ARG A 166 5.94 10.79 -4.00
CA ARG A 166 6.45 12.07 -4.52
C ARG A 166 5.76 12.48 -5.81
N ALA A 167 5.61 11.55 -6.74
CA ALA A 167 4.89 11.78 -7.99
C ALA A 167 3.44 12.20 -7.74
N LEU A 168 2.73 11.53 -6.80
CA LEU A 168 1.37 11.89 -6.39
C LEU A 168 1.29 13.30 -5.81
N GLN A 169 2.24 13.70 -4.96
CA GLN A 169 2.26 15.07 -4.41
C GLN A 169 2.44 16.11 -5.52
N THR A 170 3.37 15.88 -6.44
CA THR A 170 3.63 16.77 -7.57
C THR A 170 2.40 16.86 -8.49
N ALA A 171 1.83 15.70 -8.86
CA ALA A 171 0.66 15.62 -9.72
C ALA A 171 -0.59 16.24 -9.08
N PHE A 172 -0.78 16.05 -7.77
CA PHE A 172 -1.89 16.63 -7.02
C PHE A 172 -1.78 18.16 -6.95
N ALA A 173 -0.59 18.69 -6.66
CA ALA A 173 -0.34 20.13 -6.67
C ALA A 173 -0.53 20.73 -8.09
N ALA A 174 -0.07 20.04 -9.13
CA ALA A 174 -0.27 20.47 -10.53
C ALA A 174 -1.75 20.47 -10.94
N ALA A 175 -2.58 19.61 -10.35
CA ALA A 175 -4.04 19.59 -10.55
C ALA A 175 -4.79 20.64 -9.71
N GLY A 176 -4.08 21.52 -8.98
CA GLY A 176 -4.66 22.59 -8.15
C GLY A 176 -5.02 22.16 -6.72
N GLY A 177 -4.67 20.94 -6.31
CA GLY A 177 -4.91 20.46 -4.95
C GLY A 177 -3.99 21.09 -3.91
N GLU A 178 -4.49 21.25 -2.70
CA GLU A 178 -3.73 21.77 -1.56
C GLU A 178 -3.38 20.66 -0.57
N LEU A 179 -2.12 20.60 -0.17
CA LEU A 179 -1.64 19.70 0.88
C LEU A 179 -1.17 20.54 2.07
N ARG A 180 -1.70 20.24 3.25
CA ARG A 180 -1.36 20.96 4.48
C ARG A 180 -1.01 19.99 5.59
N ARG A 181 0.11 20.27 6.29
CA ARG A 181 0.44 19.54 7.51
C ARG A 181 -0.39 20.06 8.67
N ALA A 182 -1.30 19.23 9.16
CA ALA A 182 -2.18 19.51 10.29
C ALA A 182 -2.80 18.22 10.80
N GLU A 183 -3.01 18.11 12.12
CA GLU A 183 -3.67 16.98 12.76
C GLU A 183 -5.17 17.22 12.83
N VAL A 184 -5.94 16.44 12.09
CA VAL A 184 -7.40 16.43 12.21
C VAL A 184 -7.76 15.76 13.52
N THR A 185 -8.51 16.47 14.36
CA THR A 185 -8.94 16.01 15.68
C THR A 185 -10.37 15.45 15.66
N SER A 186 -11.26 16.07 14.89
CA SER A 186 -12.65 15.61 14.79
C SER A 186 -13.29 15.90 13.44
N ILE A 187 -14.37 15.17 13.13
CA ILE A 187 -15.26 15.41 12.00
C ILE A 187 -16.51 16.13 12.50
N ARG A 188 -16.82 17.26 11.87
CA ARG A 188 -17.95 18.10 12.27
C ARG A 188 -19.21 17.73 11.51
N LEU A 189 -20.33 17.69 12.24
CA LEU A 189 -21.67 17.48 11.69
C LEU A 189 -22.58 18.70 11.92
N ALA A 190 -23.50 18.90 11.01
CA ALA A 190 -24.72 19.69 11.20
C ALA A 190 -25.93 18.77 10.95
N GLY A 191 -26.56 18.33 12.03
CA GLY A 191 -27.52 17.23 12.00
C GLY A 191 -26.85 15.91 11.59
N GLU A 192 -27.35 15.27 10.53
CA GLU A 192 -26.83 13.99 10.00
C GLU A 192 -25.88 14.18 8.81
N ARG A 193 -25.37 15.41 8.60
CA ARG A 193 -24.49 15.74 7.47
C ARG A 193 -23.15 16.25 7.94
N VAL A 194 -22.06 15.81 7.28
CA VAL A 194 -20.72 16.37 7.45
C VAL A 194 -20.70 17.82 6.93
N VAL A 195 -20.06 18.71 7.68
CA VAL A 195 -19.83 20.11 7.31
C VAL A 195 -18.36 20.51 7.34
N GLY A 196 -17.45 19.59 7.65
CA GLY A 196 -16.02 19.82 7.66
C GLY A 196 -15.28 19.08 8.76
N VAL A 197 -14.10 19.58 9.09
CA VAL A 197 -13.21 19.02 10.11
C VAL A 197 -12.70 20.09 11.08
N ASP A 198 -12.42 19.72 12.31
CA ASP A 198 -11.56 20.47 13.21
C ASP A 198 -10.15 19.89 13.18
N PHE A 199 -9.14 20.74 13.30
CA PHE A 199 -7.74 20.37 13.33
C PHE A 199 -6.97 21.28 14.29
N ASP A 200 -5.71 20.99 14.59
CA ASP A 200 -4.86 21.72 15.57
C ASP A 200 -4.62 23.20 15.21
N GLY A 201 -4.97 23.63 14.03
CA GLY A 201 -4.87 25.04 13.57
C GLY A 201 -6.21 25.76 13.37
N GLY A 202 -7.35 25.15 13.73
CA GLY A 202 -8.69 25.73 13.59
C GLY A 202 -9.69 24.77 12.95
N ARG A 203 -10.51 25.28 12.05
CA ARG A 203 -11.54 24.49 11.33
C ARG A 203 -11.51 24.75 9.83
N ILE A 204 -11.94 23.75 9.08
CA ILE A 204 -12.15 23.81 7.63
C ILE A 204 -13.56 23.32 7.34
N ASP A 205 -14.30 24.06 6.52
CA ASP A 205 -15.58 23.64 5.99
C ASP A 205 -15.38 22.77 4.74
N ALA A 206 -16.18 21.73 4.59
CA ALA A 206 -16.13 20.83 3.44
C ALA A 206 -17.52 20.24 3.16
N ALA A 207 -17.84 20.09 1.88
CA ALA A 207 -19.04 19.38 1.47
C ALA A 207 -18.91 17.86 1.70
N GLU A 208 -17.70 17.34 1.51
CA GLU A 208 -17.36 15.92 1.68
C GLU A 208 -16.08 15.78 2.51
N VAL A 209 -16.00 14.76 3.37
CA VAL A 209 -14.78 14.37 4.10
C VAL A 209 -14.45 12.92 3.76
N VAL A 210 -13.23 12.69 3.29
CA VAL A 210 -12.71 11.35 2.99
C VAL A 210 -11.69 10.96 4.04
N VAL A 211 -11.95 9.89 4.79
CA VAL A 211 -11.05 9.38 5.81
C VAL A 211 -10.15 8.31 5.22
N ALA A 212 -8.86 8.67 5.03
CA ALA A 212 -7.79 7.81 4.54
C ALA A 212 -6.61 7.72 5.55
N ALA A 213 -6.93 7.76 6.85
CA ALA A 213 -5.98 7.87 7.97
C ALA A 213 -5.26 6.54 8.31
N GLY A 214 -5.44 5.50 7.49
CA GLY A 214 -4.79 4.20 7.69
C GLY A 214 -5.08 3.60 9.06
N ALA A 215 -4.07 3.09 9.75
CA ALA A 215 -4.23 2.48 11.08
C ALA A 215 -4.74 3.48 12.15
N HIS A 216 -4.56 4.79 11.92
CA HIS A 216 -5.01 5.83 12.85
C HIS A 216 -6.49 6.20 12.68
N THR A 217 -7.20 5.60 11.75
CA THR A 217 -8.66 5.78 11.59
C THR A 217 -9.40 5.52 12.91
N ALA A 218 -8.97 4.53 13.68
CA ALA A 218 -9.57 4.20 14.98
C ALA A 218 -9.32 5.24 16.10
N LEU A 219 -8.43 6.22 15.87
CA LEU A 219 -8.09 7.27 16.83
C LEU A 219 -8.78 8.61 16.54
N LEU A 220 -9.46 8.72 15.40
CA LEU A 220 -10.23 9.93 15.08
C LEU A 220 -11.46 10.03 15.99
N GLU A 221 -11.71 11.21 16.53
CA GLU A 221 -12.99 11.50 17.17
C GLU A 221 -14.07 11.61 16.10
N LEU A 222 -14.90 10.58 16.05
CA LEU A 222 -15.99 10.46 15.10
C LEU A 222 -17.33 10.71 15.81
N PRO A 223 -18.30 11.30 15.12
CA PRO A 223 -19.65 11.42 15.66
C PRO A 223 -20.25 10.04 15.96
N GLU A 224 -21.10 9.94 16.99
CA GLU A 224 -21.79 8.68 17.34
C GLU A 224 -22.57 8.07 16.16
N LEU A 225 -23.07 8.91 15.25
CA LEU A 225 -23.80 8.52 14.05
C LEU A 225 -22.89 7.90 12.96
N ALA A 226 -21.57 8.02 13.10
CA ALA A 226 -20.60 7.52 12.10
C ALA A 226 -19.48 6.72 12.79
N PRO A 227 -19.79 5.54 13.32
CA PRO A 227 -18.78 4.73 14.01
C PRO A 227 -17.62 4.39 13.10
N ALA A 228 -16.41 4.41 13.65
CA ALA A 228 -15.21 4.04 12.90
C ALA A 228 -15.33 2.59 12.38
N PRO A 229 -14.88 2.33 11.14
CA PRO A 229 -14.64 0.96 10.70
C PRO A 229 -13.69 0.25 11.68
N PRO A 230 -13.83 -1.09 11.85
CA PRO A 230 -13.04 -1.86 12.81
C PRO A 230 -11.59 -2.05 12.33
N VAL A 231 -10.87 -0.93 12.18
CA VAL A 231 -9.46 -0.93 11.75
C VAL A 231 -8.55 -1.07 12.96
N ARG A 232 -7.60 -2.01 12.90
CA ARG A 232 -6.57 -2.21 13.92
C ARG A 232 -5.17 -2.06 13.33
N PRO A 233 -4.19 -1.60 14.12
CA PRO A 233 -2.81 -1.53 13.69
C PRO A 233 -2.17 -2.93 13.67
N VAL A 234 -1.59 -3.31 12.54
CA VAL A 234 -0.78 -4.53 12.40
C VAL A 234 0.63 -4.12 12.00
N LYS A 235 1.56 -4.22 12.95
CA LYS A 235 2.95 -3.81 12.76
C LYS A 235 3.67 -4.72 11.77
N GLY A 236 4.49 -4.12 10.91
CA GLY A 236 5.41 -4.81 10.03
C GLY A 236 6.76 -4.13 10.00
N GLN A 237 7.82 -4.90 10.27
CA GLN A 237 9.20 -4.45 10.15
C GLN A 237 9.76 -4.82 8.78
N ILE A 238 10.57 -3.94 8.20
CA ILE A 238 11.29 -4.15 6.95
C ILE A 238 12.74 -3.72 7.07
N LEU A 239 13.56 -4.28 6.20
CA LEU A 239 14.96 -3.93 6.03
C LEU A 239 15.16 -3.35 4.63
N ARG A 240 15.98 -2.32 4.52
CA ARG A 240 16.40 -1.76 3.23
C ARG A 240 17.91 -1.91 3.10
N LEU A 241 18.31 -2.58 2.03
CA LEU A 241 19.69 -2.88 1.72
C LEU A 241 20.09 -2.21 0.41
N ARG A 242 21.40 -2.05 0.22
CA ARG A 242 21.97 -1.45 -0.98
C ARG A 242 23.19 -2.24 -1.44
N GLY A 243 23.21 -2.58 -2.72
CA GLY A 243 24.33 -3.16 -3.45
C GLY A 243 24.78 -2.29 -4.61
N THR A 244 25.68 -2.80 -5.43
CA THR A 244 26.25 -2.11 -6.58
C THR A 244 25.39 -2.22 -7.85
N GLY A 245 24.41 -3.13 -7.86
CA GLY A 245 23.52 -3.38 -8.98
C GLY A 245 22.36 -4.29 -8.61
N PRO A 246 21.46 -4.59 -9.55
CA PRO A 246 20.31 -5.44 -9.29
C PRO A 246 20.71 -6.88 -9.00
N LEU A 247 20.02 -7.49 -8.02
CA LEU A 247 20.18 -8.89 -7.64
C LEU A 247 19.09 -9.79 -8.23
N LEU A 248 17.89 -9.23 -8.44
CA LEU A 248 16.70 -9.95 -8.85
C LEU A 248 15.96 -9.21 -9.96
N GLU A 249 15.48 -9.97 -10.92
CA GLU A 249 14.55 -9.47 -11.95
C GLU A 249 13.10 -9.48 -11.44
N ARG A 250 12.73 -10.49 -10.65
CA ARG A 250 11.39 -10.76 -10.12
C ARG A 250 11.32 -10.52 -8.61
N ILE A 251 10.10 -10.41 -8.10
CA ILE A 251 9.87 -10.49 -6.66
C ILE A 251 10.13 -11.93 -6.22
N VAL A 252 10.92 -12.12 -5.16
CA VAL A 252 11.13 -13.42 -4.52
C VAL A 252 10.43 -13.44 -3.18
N ARG A 253 9.59 -14.43 -2.98
CA ARG A 253 8.87 -14.67 -1.72
C ARG A 253 9.21 -16.05 -1.18
N THR A 254 9.08 -16.18 0.12
CA THR A 254 9.06 -17.46 0.86
C THR A 254 7.92 -17.40 1.87
N PRO A 255 7.54 -18.46 2.56
CA PRO A 255 6.60 -18.38 3.68
C PRO A 255 7.04 -17.40 4.78
N ARG A 256 8.34 -17.07 4.89
CA ARG A 256 8.91 -16.28 6.00
C ARG A 256 9.26 -14.82 5.62
N CYS A 257 9.52 -14.54 4.35
CA CYS A 257 9.87 -13.19 3.90
C CYS A 257 9.55 -12.97 2.43
N TYR A 258 9.68 -11.72 2.00
CA TYR A 258 9.76 -11.34 0.60
C TYR A 258 11.00 -10.47 0.36
N ILE A 259 11.52 -10.50 -0.86
CA ILE A 259 12.64 -9.68 -1.32
C ILE A 259 12.19 -8.96 -2.59
N VAL A 260 12.27 -7.64 -2.58
CA VAL A 260 11.90 -6.78 -3.71
C VAL A 260 13.11 -5.95 -4.10
N ASP A 261 13.69 -6.25 -5.24
CA ASP A 261 14.76 -5.45 -5.84
C ASP A 261 14.17 -4.26 -6.60
N ARG A 262 14.79 -3.09 -6.56
CA ARG A 262 14.36 -1.87 -7.26
C ARG A 262 14.95 -1.74 -8.67
N GLY A 263 15.91 -2.57 -9.03
CA GLY A 263 16.63 -2.52 -10.29
C GLY A 263 17.82 -1.55 -10.30
N ASP A 264 18.08 -0.86 -9.21
CA ASP A 264 19.15 0.14 -9.04
C ASP A 264 20.09 -0.20 -7.88
N GLY A 265 20.08 -1.44 -7.41
CA GLY A 265 20.85 -1.93 -6.27
C GLY A 265 20.17 -1.74 -4.92
N ARG A 266 19.02 -1.06 -4.85
CA ARG A 266 18.23 -0.99 -3.61
C ARG A 266 17.34 -2.22 -3.49
N VAL A 267 17.40 -2.89 -2.36
CA VAL A 267 16.63 -4.09 -2.04
C VAL A 267 15.82 -3.87 -0.77
N VAL A 268 14.57 -4.32 -0.77
CA VAL A 268 13.68 -4.31 0.40
C VAL A 268 13.38 -5.74 0.82
N ILE A 269 13.65 -6.07 2.08
CA ILE A 269 13.29 -7.34 2.70
C ILE A 269 12.17 -7.09 3.71
N GLY A 270 11.13 -7.87 3.66
CA GLY A 270 9.99 -7.79 4.57
C GLY A 270 9.24 -9.11 4.69
N ALA A 271 8.29 -9.17 5.51
CA ALA A 271 8.02 -8.31 6.64
C ALA A 271 7.51 -9.13 7.81
N THR A 272 7.76 -8.64 9.00
CA THR A 272 7.10 -9.21 10.18
C THR A 272 5.60 -8.91 10.17
N VAL A 273 4.84 -9.68 10.94
CA VAL A 273 3.43 -9.46 11.24
C VAL A 273 3.24 -9.55 12.75
N GLU A 274 2.92 -8.42 13.37
CA GLU A 274 2.91 -8.30 14.84
C GLU A 274 1.69 -7.52 15.32
N GLU A 275 0.97 -8.08 16.30
CA GLU A 275 -0.14 -7.43 16.98
C GLU A 275 0.39 -6.73 18.25
N GLN A 276 0.97 -5.53 18.08
CA GLN A 276 1.63 -4.75 19.14
C GLN A 276 1.00 -3.36 19.35
N GLY A 277 -0.29 -3.21 18.99
CA GLY A 277 -0.95 -1.90 19.02
C GLY A 277 -0.19 -0.87 18.17
N PHE A 278 -0.03 0.32 18.68
CA PHE A 278 0.66 1.43 17.98
C PHE A 278 2.19 1.47 18.20
N ASP A 279 2.81 0.36 18.62
CA ASP A 279 4.28 0.29 18.74
C ASP A 279 4.95 0.13 17.37
N GLU A 280 5.71 1.14 16.93
CA GLU A 280 6.49 1.13 15.68
C GLU A 280 7.99 0.91 15.90
N ARG A 281 8.43 0.46 17.08
CA ARG A 281 9.85 0.20 17.33
C ARG A 281 10.32 -1.01 16.52
N VAL A 282 11.50 -0.88 15.91
CA VAL A 282 12.21 -2.01 15.29
C VAL A 282 12.86 -2.83 16.39
N THR A 283 12.72 -4.15 16.33
CA THR A 283 13.27 -5.08 17.32
C THR A 283 14.43 -5.90 16.75
N ALA A 284 15.38 -6.28 17.59
CA ALA A 284 16.51 -7.14 17.19
C ALA A 284 16.02 -8.49 16.63
N ASP A 285 14.97 -9.09 17.23
CA ASP A 285 14.38 -10.34 16.76
C ASP A 285 13.77 -10.20 15.36
N GLY A 286 13.01 -9.12 15.11
CA GLY A 286 12.44 -8.85 13.78
C GLY A 286 13.51 -8.70 12.70
N VAL A 287 14.58 -7.96 12.99
CA VAL A 287 15.74 -7.81 12.10
C VAL A 287 16.42 -9.15 11.83
N PHE A 288 16.70 -9.91 12.88
CA PHE A 288 17.36 -11.23 12.79
C PHE A 288 16.57 -12.20 11.92
N ARG A 289 15.28 -12.38 12.20
CA ARG A 289 14.41 -13.29 11.43
C ARG A 289 14.33 -12.93 9.95
N LEU A 290 14.23 -11.65 9.64
CA LEU A 290 14.17 -11.20 8.24
C LEU A 290 15.49 -11.41 7.50
N LEU A 291 16.63 -11.11 8.13
CA LEU A 291 17.95 -11.37 7.54
C LEU A 291 18.22 -12.86 7.36
N GLU A 292 17.87 -13.68 8.35
CA GLU A 292 18.01 -15.14 8.28
C GLU A 292 17.20 -15.71 7.12
N ALA A 293 15.89 -15.39 7.06
CA ALA A 293 15.00 -15.88 6.01
C ALA A 293 15.43 -15.43 4.60
N ALA A 294 15.84 -14.18 4.47
CA ALA A 294 16.32 -13.65 3.20
C ALA A 294 17.62 -14.30 2.74
N ARG A 295 18.59 -14.51 3.66
CA ARG A 295 19.88 -15.17 3.37
C ARG A 295 19.71 -16.63 2.96
N GLU A 296 18.72 -17.33 3.50
CA GLU A 296 18.45 -18.71 3.13
C GLU A 296 18.01 -18.86 1.67
N VAL A 297 17.22 -17.92 1.16
CA VAL A 297 16.72 -17.97 -0.22
C VAL A 297 17.63 -17.23 -1.20
N LEU A 298 18.28 -16.15 -0.79
CA LEU A 298 19.18 -15.31 -1.59
C LEU A 298 20.44 -14.97 -0.77
N PRO A 299 21.47 -15.85 -0.75
CA PRO A 299 22.65 -15.69 0.10
C PRO A 299 23.40 -14.36 -0.07
N GLU A 300 23.35 -13.77 -1.26
CA GLU A 300 24.07 -12.54 -1.61
C GLU A 300 23.56 -11.32 -0.83
N VAL A 301 22.37 -11.36 -0.24
CA VAL A 301 21.86 -10.27 0.61
C VAL A 301 22.75 -10.02 1.83
N ALA A 302 23.54 -11.01 2.25
CA ALA A 302 24.48 -10.89 3.38
C ALA A 302 25.62 -9.92 3.12
N GLU A 303 25.95 -9.66 1.85
CA GLU A 303 27.04 -8.77 1.43
C GLU A 303 26.57 -7.34 1.17
N LEU A 304 25.27 -7.06 1.29
CA LEU A 304 24.71 -5.75 1.02
C LEU A 304 24.83 -4.83 2.24
N GLU A 305 24.96 -3.53 1.99
CA GLU A 305 24.85 -2.51 3.02
C GLU A 305 23.45 -2.46 3.60
N LEU A 306 23.28 -2.64 4.91
CA LEU A 306 22.03 -2.40 5.63
C LEU A 306 21.93 -0.92 5.97
N TYR A 307 21.17 -0.12 5.21
CA TYR A 307 21.16 1.34 5.35
C TYR A 307 19.93 1.89 6.07
N GLU A 308 18.83 1.13 6.13
CA GLU A 308 17.61 1.59 6.81
C GLU A 308 16.81 0.42 7.39
N LEU A 309 16.33 0.62 8.63
CA LEU A 309 15.41 -0.27 9.35
C LEU A 309 14.15 0.51 9.68
N ARG A 310 12.98 0.00 9.32
CA ARG A 310 11.72 0.67 9.58
C ARG A 310 10.64 -0.33 10.00
N ALA A 311 9.74 0.18 10.82
CA ALA A 311 8.45 -0.46 11.09
C ALA A 311 7.32 0.50 10.78
N ALA A 312 6.15 -0.02 10.46
CA ALA A 312 4.93 0.76 10.30
C ALA A 312 3.69 -0.11 10.56
N LEU A 313 2.56 0.57 10.70
CA LEU A 313 1.29 -0.03 11.08
C LEU A 313 0.38 -0.18 9.85
N ARG A 314 0.14 -1.42 9.44
CA ARG A 314 -0.87 -1.71 8.41
C ARG A 314 -2.25 -1.54 8.99
N PRO A 315 -3.21 -0.93 8.27
CA PRO A 315 -4.61 -0.81 8.71
C PRO A 315 -5.35 -2.14 8.46
N GLY A 316 -5.31 -3.07 9.42
CA GLY A 316 -6.01 -4.35 9.31
C GLY A 316 -7.49 -4.24 9.66
N THR A 317 -8.34 -4.96 8.93
CA THR A 317 -9.76 -5.22 9.25
C THR A 317 -9.94 -6.69 9.66
N PRO A 318 -11.07 -7.09 10.23
CA PRO A 318 -11.26 -8.48 10.65
C PRO A 318 -11.19 -9.51 9.52
N ASP A 319 -11.62 -9.13 8.32
CA ASP A 319 -11.69 -9.95 7.11
C ASP A 319 -10.64 -9.56 6.05
N ASN A 320 -9.74 -8.64 6.39
CA ASN A 320 -8.73 -8.04 5.52
C ASN A 320 -9.29 -7.26 4.30
N LEU A 321 -10.61 -7.06 4.20
CA LEU A 321 -11.22 -6.24 3.16
C LEU A 321 -11.09 -4.75 3.50
N PRO A 322 -10.75 -3.90 2.54
CA PRO A 322 -10.77 -2.47 2.75
C PRO A 322 -12.20 -1.94 2.87
N VAL A 323 -12.38 -0.89 3.65
CA VAL A 323 -13.64 -0.16 3.74
C VAL A 323 -13.54 1.07 2.83
N ILE A 324 -14.26 1.01 1.68
CA ILE A 324 -14.22 2.03 0.64
C ILE A 324 -15.66 2.39 0.24
N GLY A 325 -16.02 3.66 0.39
CA GLY A 325 -17.34 4.17 -0.01
C GLY A 325 -18.00 5.05 1.04
N ARG A 326 -19.26 5.42 0.81
CA ARG A 326 -20.02 6.29 1.71
C ARG A 326 -20.26 5.63 3.06
N ALA A 327 -20.13 6.43 4.12
CA ALA A 327 -20.63 6.10 5.44
C ALA A 327 -22.17 6.25 5.49
N GLU A 328 -22.76 5.90 6.62
CA GLU A 328 -24.20 6.15 6.86
C GLU A 328 -24.51 7.64 6.98
N VAL A 329 -23.53 8.44 7.43
CA VAL A 329 -23.63 9.90 7.53
C VAL A 329 -23.34 10.52 6.16
N GLU A 330 -24.23 11.42 5.73
CA GLU A 330 -24.08 12.15 4.47
C GLU A 330 -22.80 13.01 4.46
N GLY A 331 -22.05 12.96 3.36
CA GLY A 331 -20.79 13.72 3.21
C GLY A 331 -19.57 13.04 3.82
N LEU A 332 -19.68 11.84 4.39
CA LEU A 332 -18.54 11.05 4.88
C LEU A 332 -18.25 9.88 3.95
N VAL A 333 -16.97 9.72 3.60
CA VAL A 333 -16.47 8.62 2.75
C VAL A 333 -15.29 7.94 3.44
N TRP A 334 -15.32 6.61 3.48
CA TRP A 334 -14.23 5.79 3.97
C TRP A 334 -13.29 5.39 2.83
N ALA A 335 -11.99 5.42 3.09
CA ALA A 335 -10.93 4.90 2.22
C ALA A 335 -9.80 4.32 3.09
N THR A 336 -10.10 3.29 3.86
CA THR A 336 -9.23 2.74 4.91
C THR A 336 -9.27 1.21 4.96
N GLY A 337 -8.51 0.60 5.86
CA GLY A 337 -8.57 -0.85 6.08
C GLY A 337 -7.86 -1.70 5.02
N HIS A 338 -7.03 -1.13 4.17
CA HIS A 338 -6.38 -1.83 3.04
C HIS A 338 -5.34 -2.88 3.44
N TYR A 339 -5.01 -2.99 4.72
CA TYR A 339 -4.04 -3.93 5.28
C TYR A 339 -2.73 -3.98 4.47
N ARG A 340 -2.34 -5.14 3.91
CA ARG A 340 -1.13 -5.33 3.11
C ARG A 340 -1.27 -4.84 1.66
N ASN A 341 -2.50 -4.63 1.18
CA ASN A 341 -2.80 -4.37 -0.23
C ASN A 341 -2.96 -2.88 -0.58
N GLY A 342 -2.63 -1.95 0.32
CA GLY A 342 -2.87 -0.52 0.10
C GLY A 342 -2.15 0.05 -1.13
N VAL A 343 -0.94 -0.40 -1.44
CA VAL A 343 -0.24 0.02 -2.66
C VAL A 343 -0.95 -0.54 -3.89
N LEU A 344 -1.22 -1.84 -3.90
CA LEU A 344 -1.89 -2.54 -5.00
C LEU A 344 -3.26 -1.93 -5.33
N LEU A 345 -4.03 -1.60 -4.30
CA LEU A 345 -5.41 -1.12 -4.43
C LEU A 345 -5.53 0.40 -4.62
N ALA A 346 -4.44 1.16 -4.54
CA ALA A 346 -4.50 2.62 -4.60
C ALA A 346 -5.21 3.16 -5.86
N PRO A 347 -4.94 2.67 -7.08
CA PRO A 347 -5.65 3.15 -8.27
C PRO A 347 -7.15 2.84 -8.24
N LEU A 348 -7.52 1.60 -7.87
CA LEU A 348 -8.93 1.18 -7.80
C LEU A 348 -9.70 1.96 -6.72
N THR A 349 -9.08 2.17 -5.56
CA THR A 349 -9.67 2.98 -4.48
C THR A 349 -9.91 4.40 -4.93
N ALA A 350 -8.94 4.99 -5.65
CA ALA A 350 -9.08 6.34 -6.18
C ALA A 350 -10.23 6.45 -7.17
N ASP A 351 -10.43 5.48 -8.06
CA ASP A 351 -11.57 5.45 -8.98
C ASP A 351 -12.90 5.35 -8.23
N ILE A 352 -13.00 4.45 -7.24
CA ILE A 352 -14.23 4.26 -6.44
C ILE A 352 -14.57 5.53 -5.66
N VAL A 353 -13.60 6.10 -4.94
CA VAL A 353 -13.81 7.31 -4.13
C VAL A 353 -14.21 8.50 -5.02
N THR A 354 -13.51 8.70 -6.12
CA THR A 354 -13.82 9.82 -7.04
C THR A 354 -15.23 9.67 -7.64
N THR A 355 -15.61 8.47 -8.04
CA THR A 355 -16.98 8.19 -8.53
C THR A 355 -18.02 8.48 -7.44
N THR A 356 -17.70 8.12 -6.18
CA THR A 356 -18.56 8.38 -5.01
C THR A 356 -18.76 9.87 -4.78
N LEU A 357 -17.67 10.67 -4.87
CA LEU A 357 -17.72 12.12 -4.66
C LEU A 357 -18.46 12.86 -5.78
N THR A 358 -18.27 12.44 -7.04
CA THR A 358 -18.86 13.15 -8.21
C THR A 358 -20.28 12.72 -8.54
N GLY A 359 -20.82 11.69 -7.91
CA GLY A 359 -22.15 11.15 -8.21
C GLY A 359 -22.28 10.59 -9.64
N ALA A 360 -21.17 10.38 -10.37
CA ALA A 360 -21.19 9.79 -11.70
C ALA A 360 -21.68 8.34 -11.60
N ALA A 361 -22.83 8.04 -12.21
CA ALA A 361 -23.33 6.68 -12.33
C ALA A 361 -22.30 5.79 -13.06
N ARG A 362 -22.23 4.54 -12.63
CA ARG A 362 -21.40 3.49 -13.25
C ARG A 362 -21.82 3.22 -14.68
#